data_820f56779fe05c3945d8fe6b12625071
#
_entry.id   820f56779fe05c3945d8fe6b12625071
#
_cell.length_a   1.000
_cell.length_b   1.000
_cell.length_c   1.000
_cell.angle_alpha   90.00
_cell.angle_beta   90.00
_cell.angle_gamma   90.00
#
_symmetry.space_group_name_H-M   'P 1'
#
loop_
_entity.id
_entity.type
_entity.pdbx_description
1 polymer ?
#
loop_
_entity_poly.entity_id
_entity_poly.type
_entity_poly.pdbx_seq_one_letter_code
_entity_poly.pdbx_strand_id
1 'polypeptide(L)'
;MKRLLIIGLLTLSLYSFVPVTICGINTNDTRMMSQPAISAGHIAFIYAEDLWTADLDGSNPKRLTVDEGIESNPCFSHDGRLIAFSAQYDGNTDVYIIPVEGGVPVRLTWHPNSDLVRGFTPDGKSVLFASQRSSFTNRYLQLFTVGIGGGF
;
A
#
# COMPACT_ATOMS: atom_id res chain seq x y z
N MET A 1 -12.53 -80.07 10.33
CA MET A 1 -11.62 -78.95 10.06
C MET A 1 -12.42 -77.79 9.47
N LYS A 2 -12.78 -76.77 10.29
CA LYS A 2 -13.59 -75.63 9.84
C LYS A 2 -12.60 -74.47 9.52
N ARG A 3 -12.59 -74.05 8.26
CA ARG A 3 -11.79 -72.86 7.83
C ARG A 3 -12.58 -71.58 8.12
N LEU A 4 -12.04 -70.71 9.00
CA LEU A 4 -12.61 -69.46 9.30
C LEU A 4 -12.13 -68.45 8.24
N LEU A 5 -13.06 -67.81 7.49
CA LEU A 5 -12.81 -66.79 6.50
C LEU A 5 -12.89 -65.46 7.21
N ILE A 6 -11.76 -64.76 7.36
CA ILE A 6 -11.71 -63.39 7.90
C ILE A 6 -11.89 -62.46 6.72
N ILE A 7 -13.04 -61.80 6.64
CA ILE A 7 -13.32 -60.74 5.68
C ILE A 7 -12.84 -59.45 6.32
N GLY A 8 -11.67 -58.94 5.88
CA GLY A 8 -11.17 -57.64 6.27
C GLY A 8 -11.96 -56.52 5.58
N LEU A 9 -12.70 -55.77 6.36
CA LEU A 9 -13.42 -54.56 5.88
C LEU A 9 -12.41 -53.43 5.71
N LEU A 10 -12.07 -53.13 4.46
CA LEU A 10 -11.22 -51.97 4.10
C LEU A 10 -12.10 -50.71 4.11
N THR A 11 -12.06 -49.92 5.17
CA THR A 11 -12.71 -48.60 5.23
C THR A 11 -11.89 -47.59 4.44
N LEU A 12 -12.35 -47.30 3.23
CA LEU A 12 -11.79 -46.22 2.40
C LEU A 12 -12.28 -44.87 2.95
N SER A 13 -11.44 -44.21 3.70
CA SER A 13 -11.71 -42.82 4.18
C SER A 13 -11.60 -41.88 2.98
N LEU A 14 -12.73 -41.42 2.45
CA LEU A 14 -12.77 -40.30 1.49
C LEU A 14 -12.45 -39.01 2.23
N TYR A 15 -11.23 -38.59 2.15
CA TYR A 15 -10.88 -37.18 2.48
C TYR A 15 -11.48 -36.31 1.37
N SER A 16 -12.58 -35.63 1.66
CA SER A 16 -13.09 -34.56 0.80
C SER A 16 -12.12 -33.38 0.86
N PHE A 17 -11.36 -33.23 -0.22
CA PHE A 17 -10.52 -32.04 -0.43
C PHE A 17 -11.48 -30.88 -0.69
N VAL A 18 -11.72 -30.03 0.32
CA VAL A 18 -12.41 -28.76 0.13
C VAL A 18 -11.38 -27.83 -0.51
N PRO A 19 -11.57 -27.39 -1.76
CA PRO A 19 -10.67 -26.42 -2.35
C PRO A 19 -10.82 -25.12 -1.56
N VAL A 20 -9.74 -24.69 -0.90
CA VAL A 20 -9.64 -23.35 -0.37
C VAL A 20 -9.60 -22.44 -1.58
N THR A 21 -10.73 -21.80 -1.88
CA THR A 21 -10.78 -20.71 -2.87
C THR A 21 -9.99 -19.57 -2.28
N ILE A 22 -8.73 -19.43 -2.66
CA ILE A 22 -7.98 -18.19 -2.42
C ILE A 22 -8.75 -17.14 -3.22
N CYS A 23 -9.41 -16.22 -2.54
CA CYS A 23 -10.00 -15.06 -3.17
C CYS A 23 -8.84 -14.23 -3.76
N GLY A 24 -8.45 -14.57 -4.98
CA GLY A 24 -7.45 -13.85 -5.73
C GLY A 24 -8.02 -12.48 -6.07
N ILE A 25 -7.19 -11.44 -5.96
CA ILE A 25 -7.51 -10.10 -6.45
C ILE A 25 -7.90 -10.22 -7.92
N ASN A 26 -9.09 -9.73 -8.25
CA ASN A 26 -9.51 -9.67 -9.64
C ASN A 26 -8.79 -8.50 -10.33
N THR A 27 -7.66 -8.77 -10.95
CA THR A 27 -6.86 -7.75 -11.64
C THR A 27 -7.58 -7.09 -12.83
N ASN A 28 -8.74 -7.62 -13.24
CA ASN A 28 -9.60 -7.01 -14.26
C ASN A 28 -10.65 -6.06 -13.67
N ASP A 29 -10.79 -6.01 -12.33
CA ASP A 29 -11.72 -5.09 -11.67
C ASP A 29 -10.99 -3.80 -11.28
N THR A 30 -11.06 -2.80 -12.16
CA THR A 30 -10.40 -1.51 -11.98
C THR A 30 -11.26 -0.47 -11.26
N ARG A 31 -12.47 -0.82 -10.82
CA ARG A 31 -13.44 0.14 -10.24
C ARG A 31 -12.96 0.81 -8.96
N MET A 32 -12.08 0.17 -8.21
CA MET A 32 -11.53 0.70 -6.96
C MET A 32 -10.12 1.28 -7.12
N MET A 33 -9.57 1.28 -8.35
CA MET A 33 -8.26 1.88 -8.62
C MET A 33 -8.38 3.40 -8.73
N SER A 34 -7.47 4.10 -8.07
CA SER A 34 -7.44 5.56 -8.07
C SER A 34 -6.01 6.09 -7.88
N GLN A 35 -5.83 7.39 -8.11
CA GLN A 35 -4.62 8.15 -7.80
C GLN A 35 -3.33 7.51 -8.36
N PRO A 36 -3.23 7.31 -9.70
CA PRO A 36 -2.05 6.71 -10.29
C PRO A 36 -0.84 7.64 -10.22
N ALA A 37 0.33 7.06 -9.98
CA ALA A 37 1.63 7.68 -10.15
C ALA A 37 2.50 6.78 -11.02
N ILE A 38 3.49 7.36 -11.71
CA ILE A 38 4.36 6.64 -12.63
C ILE A 38 5.83 7.01 -12.41
N SER A 39 6.70 6.04 -12.51
CA SER A 39 8.16 6.21 -12.58
C SER A 39 8.70 5.61 -13.88
N ALA A 40 10.01 5.59 -14.04
CA ALA A 40 10.66 4.97 -15.21
C ALA A 40 10.45 3.45 -15.28
N GLY A 41 10.18 2.77 -14.15
CA GLY A 41 10.06 1.31 -14.08
C GLY A 41 8.74 0.78 -13.55
N HIS A 42 8.00 1.59 -12.81
CA HIS A 42 6.81 1.13 -12.09
C HIS A 42 5.66 2.13 -12.17
N ILE A 43 4.46 1.62 -11.99
CA ILE A 43 3.26 2.39 -11.64
C ILE A 43 2.94 2.17 -10.16
N ALA A 44 2.41 3.19 -9.49
CA ALA A 44 1.83 3.07 -8.16
C ALA A 44 0.38 3.57 -8.21
N PHE A 45 -0.48 2.99 -7.42
CA PHE A 45 -1.91 3.35 -7.39
C PHE A 45 -2.51 2.96 -6.05
N ILE A 46 -3.65 3.55 -5.73
CA ILE A 46 -4.46 3.16 -4.59
C ILE A 46 -5.54 2.19 -5.08
N TYR A 47 -5.63 1.03 -4.44
CA TYR A 47 -6.68 0.05 -4.67
C TYR A 47 -7.22 -0.46 -3.34
N ALA A 48 -8.55 -0.33 -3.16
CA ALA A 48 -9.24 -0.70 -1.93
C ALA A 48 -8.60 -0.06 -0.67
N GLU A 49 -8.27 1.25 -0.77
CA GLU A 49 -7.66 2.08 0.27
C GLU A 49 -6.19 1.78 0.57
N ASP A 50 -5.57 0.78 -0.07
CA ASP A 50 -4.16 0.43 0.07
C ASP A 50 -3.29 0.94 -1.08
N LEU A 51 -2.00 1.11 -0.79
CA LEU A 51 -0.98 1.43 -1.78
C LEU A 51 -0.48 0.15 -2.47
N TRP A 52 -0.51 0.18 -3.78
CA TRP A 52 -0.05 -0.89 -4.66
C TRP A 52 0.99 -0.38 -5.65
N THR A 53 1.83 -1.28 -6.14
CA THR A 53 2.72 -1.05 -7.27
C THR A 53 2.59 -2.18 -8.28
N ALA A 54 2.94 -1.90 -9.55
CA ALA A 54 3.05 -2.89 -10.62
C ALA A 54 4.09 -2.42 -11.62
N ASP A 55 4.49 -3.31 -12.53
CA ASP A 55 5.31 -2.94 -13.69
C ASP A 55 4.54 -2.03 -14.64
N LEU A 56 5.24 -1.34 -15.56
CA LEU A 56 4.61 -0.38 -16.48
C LEU A 56 3.55 -1.01 -17.40
N ASP A 57 3.64 -2.31 -17.67
CA ASP A 57 2.65 -3.06 -18.46
C ASP A 57 1.48 -3.59 -17.63
N GLY A 58 1.46 -3.29 -16.32
CA GLY A 58 0.46 -3.76 -15.38
C GLY A 58 0.72 -5.16 -14.83
N SER A 59 1.83 -5.81 -15.21
CA SER A 59 2.22 -7.10 -14.64
C SER A 59 2.76 -6.95 -13.22
N ASN A 60 2.87 -8.08 -12.50
CA ASN A 60 3.46 -8.17 -11.16
C ASN A 60 2.84 -7.20 -10.13
N PRO A 61 1.48 -7.08 -10.03
CA PRO A 61 0.88 -6.21 -9.04
C PRO A 61 1.23 -6.66 -7.62
N LYS A 62 1.67 -5.71 -6.79
CA LYS A 62 2.11 -5.95 -5.42
C LYS A 62 1.47 -4.94 -4.47
N ARG A 63 0.83 -5.43 -3.42
CA ARG A 63 0.35 -4.59 -2.32
C ARG A 63 1.53 -4.19 -1.44
N LEU A 64 1.72 -2.90 -1.21
CA LEU A 64 2.81 -2.37 -0.41
C LEU A 64 2.42 -2.09 1.04
N THR A 65 1.15 -1.75 1.29
CA THR A 65 0.63 -1.44 2.63
C THR A 65 -0.49 -2.40 3.00
N VAL A 66 -0.66 -2.63 4.30
CA VAL A 66 -1.67 -3.53 4.88
C VAL A 66 -2.25 -2.99 6.19
N ASP A 67 -1.92 -1.76 6.55
CA ASP A 67 -2.39 -1.12 7.78
C ASP A 67 -3.89 -0.74 7.66
N GLU A 68 -4.57 -0.68 8.80
CA GLU A 68 -5.94 -0.18 8.86
C GLU A 68 -5.91 1.34 8.72
N GLY A 69 -6.22 1.83 7.54
CA GLY A 69 -6.24 3.26 7.23
C GLY A 69 -6.44 3.51 5.74
N ILE A 70 -6.49 4.77 5.36
CA ILE A 70 -6.70 5.18 3.97
C ILE A 70 -5.40 5.79 3.45
N GLU A 71 -4.82 5.19 2.42
CA GLU A 71 -3.71 5.77 1.69
C GLU A 71 -4.18 6.65 0.54
N SER A 72 -3.38 7.66 0.25
CA SER A 72 -3.66 8.62 -0.81
C SER A 72 -2.41 9.33 -1.31
N ASN A 73 -2.53 9.99 -2.46
CA ASN A 73 -1.50 10.86 -3.03
C ASN A 73 -0.13 10.19 -3.19
N PRO A 74 -0.02 8.98 -3.78
CA PRO A 74 1.26 8.35 -4.02
C PRO A 74 2.08 9.19 -5.01
N CYS A 75 3.39 9.27 -4.77
CA CYS A 75 4.33 9.96 -5.64
C CYS A 75 5.69 9.28 -5.58
N PHE A 76 6.30 9.01 -6.73
CA PHE A 76 7.65 8.44 -6.79
C PHE A 76 8.72 9.51 -6.53
N SER A 77 9.81 9.09 -5.88
CA SER A 77 11.07 9.83 -5.92
C SER A 77 11.62 9.88 -7.35
N HIS A 78 12.51 10.85 -7.61
CA HIS A 78 13.06 11.07 -8.95
C HIS A 78 13.82 9.85 -9.51
N ASP A 79 14.46 9.08 -8.64
CA ASP A 79 15.16 7.84 -8.98
C ASP A 79 14.26 6.59 -9.01
N GLY A 80 12.96 6.76 -8.70
CA GLY A 80 11.97 5.67 -8.69
C GLY A 80 12.11 4.67 -7.55
N ARG A 81 12.99 4.91 -6.58
CA ARG A 81 13.25 3.94 -5.50
C ARG A 81 12.33 4.06 -4.31
N LEU A 82 11.76 5.24 -4.08
CA LEU A 82 10.86 5.52 -2.98
C LEU A 82 9.50 5.96 -3.51
N ILE A 83 8.47 5.65 -2.74
CA ILE A 83 7.13 6.20 -2.90
C ILE A 83 6.80 6.99 -1.64
N ALA A 84 6.49 8.29 -1.80
CA ALA A 84 5.88 9.08 -0.75
C ALA A 84 4.36 9.00 -0.90
N PHE A 85 3.64 8.94 0.20
CA PHE A 85 2.18 8.88 0.21
C PHE A 85 1.63 9.48 1.51
N SER A 86 0.36 9.84 1.49
CA SER A 86 -0.37 10.25 2.68
C SER A 86 -1.15 9.06 3.23
N ALA A 87 -1.12 8.84 4.54
CA ALA A 87 -1.87 7.76 5.16
C ALA A 87 -2.49 8.17 6.50
N GLN A 88 -3.65 7.57 6.81
CA GLN A 88 -4.41 7.82 8.03
C GLN A 88 -4.32 6.60 8.96
N TYR A 89 -3.13 6.37 9.56
CA TYR A 89 -2.93 5.21 10.44
C TYR A 89 -3.26 5.50 11.91
N ASP A 90 -3.01 6.72 12.39
CA ASP A 90 -3.18 7.09 13.81
C ASP A 90 -4.22 8.20 14.03
N GLY A 91 -5.30 8.20 13.26
CA GLY A 91 -6.43 9.11 13.42
C GLY A 91 -6.32 10.43 12.67
N ASN A 92 -5.15 10.79 12.12
CA ASN A 92 -4.97 11.91 11.20
C ASN A 92 -4.12 11.50 9.99
N THR A 93 -4.12 12.31 8.95
CA THR A 93 -3.37 12.04 7.74
C THR A 93 -1.98 12.63 7.82
N ASP A 94 -0.96 11.78 7.69
CA ASP A 94 0.45 12.16 7.72
C ASP A 94 1.21 11.72 6.45
N VAL A 95 2.41 12.26 6.29
CA VAL A 95 3.33 11.90 5.21
C VAL A 95 4.12 10.66 5.60
N TYR A 96 4.12 9.67 4.71
CA TYR A 96 4.90 8.44 4.81
C TYR A 96 5.76 8.24 3.57
N ILE A 97 6.82 7.46 3.71
CA ILE A 97 7.61 6.93 2.60
C ILE A 97 7.79 5.42 2.73
N ILE A 98 7.91 4.73 1.60
CA ILE A 98 8.18 3.30 1.52
C ILE A 98 9.09 3.02 0.32
N PRO A 99 10.02 2.04 0.38
CA PRO A 99 10.73 1.58 -0.81
C PRO A 99 9.76 0.97 -1.83
N VAL A 100 10.02 1.16 -3.13
CA VAL A 100 9.21 0.57 -4.22
C VAL A 100 9.19 -0.96 -4.12
N GLU A 101 10.26 -1.55 -3.61
CA GLU A 101 10.36 -2.99 -3.37
C GLU A 101 9.53 -3.46 -2.15
N GLY A 102 8.90 -2.53 -1.43
CA GLY A 102 8.15 -2.79 -0.20
C GLY A 102 9.01 -2.71 1.05
N GLY A 103 8.39 -2.92 2.19
CA GLY A 103 9.00 -2.80 3.50
C GLY A 103 8.03 -2.20 4.50
N VAL A 104 8.55 -1.70 5.61
CA VAL A 104 7.74 -0.99 6.61
C VAL A 104 7.68 0.49 6.24
N PRO A 105 6.48 1.09 6.10
CA PRO A 105 6.36 2.53 5.86
C PRO A 105 7.00 3.34 6.99
N VAL A 106 7.72 4.40 6.63
CA VAL A 106 8.34 5.33 7.57
C VAL A 106 7.53 6.62 7.60
N ARG A 107 6.98 6.96 8.77
CA ARG A 107 6.26 8.22 9.00
C ARG A 107 7.23 9.38 9.07
N LEU A 108 6.94 10.46 8.35
CA LEU A 108 7.76 11.66 8.29
C LEU A 108 7.15 12.85 9.04
N THR A 109 5.84 12.91 9.23
CA THR A 109 5.16 14.01 9.91
C THR A 109 4.26 13.51 11.04
N TRP A 110 4.03 14.39 12.05
CA TRP A 110 3.23 14.10 13.28
C TRP A 110 2.40 15.32 13.70
N HIS A 111 1.80 16.02 12.76
CA HIS A 111 1.00 17.20 13.10
C HIS A 111 -0.50 16.83 13.17
N PRO A 112 -1.31 17.40 14.09
CA PRO A 112 -2.74 17.06 14.19
C PRO A 112 -3.58 17.45 12.96
N ASN A 113 -3.11 18.38 12.11
CA ASN A 113 -3.75 18.67 10.83
C ASN A 113 -3.23 17.74 9.75
N SER A 114 -4.09 17.43 8.78
CA SER A 114 -3.73 16.57 7.66
C SER A 114 -2.57 17.12 6.83
N ASP A 115 -1.66 16.24 6.49
CA ASP A 115 -0.50 16.47 5.63
C ASP A 115 -0.64 15.67 4.34
N LEU A 116 -0.82 16.35 3.22
CA LEU A 116 -1.11 15.74 1.94
C LEU A 116 0.09 15.82 1.01
N VAL A 117 0.67 14.70 0.64
CA VAL A 117 1.81 14.60 -0.28
C VAL A 117 1.49 15.28 -1.61
N ARG A 118 2.49 16.02 -2.15
CA ARG A 118 2.43 16.67 -3.46
C ARG A 118 3.58 16.27 -4.38
N GLY A 119 4.67 15.74 -3.84
CA GLY A 119 5.82 15.30 -4.63
C GLY A 119 7.09 15.26 -3.83
N PHE A 120 8.19 15.04 -4.53
CA PHE A 120 9.55 15.22 -3.99
C PHE A 120 10.14 16.54 -4.44
N THR A 121 11.07 17.08 -3.67
CA THR A 121 11.90 18.20 -4.12
C THR A 121 12.80 17.75 -5.28
N PRO A 122 13.22 18.66 -6.17
CA PRO A 122 14.06 18.31 -7.34
C PRO A 122 15.37 17.60 -6.99
N ASP A 123 15.92 17.87 -5.80
CA ASP A 123 17.14 17.21 -5.30
C ASP A 123 16.87 15.84 -4.65
N GLY A 124 15.60 15.42 -4.57
CA GLY A 124 15.17 14.15 -4.00
C GLY A 124 15.35 14.00 -2.48
N LYS A 125 15.78 15.08 -1.78
CA LYS A 125 16.12 15.01 -0.35
C LYS A 125 14.93 15.25 0.59
N SER A 126 13.83 15.77 0.05
CA SER A 126 12.64 16.08 0.86
C SER A 126 11.37 15.74 0.11
N VAL A 127 10.31 15.48 0.86
CA VAL A 127 8.94 15.36 0.39
C VAL A 127 8.24 16.70 0.55
N LEU A 128 7.63 17.19 -0.54
CA LEU A 128 6.75 18.34 -0.56
C LEU A 128 5.33 17.89 -0.17
N PHE A 129 4.72 18.60 0.75
CA PHE A 129 3.35 18.30 1.18
C PHE A 129 2.55 19.58 1.44
N ALA A 130 1.23 19.48 1.39
CA ALA A 130 0.30 20.54 1.69
C ALA A 130 -0.35 20.30 3.06
N SER A 131 -0.40 21.35 3.90
CA SER A 131 -0.97 21.28 5.24
C SER A 131 -1.64 22.58 5.63
N GLN A 132 -2.59 22.49 6.56
CA GLN A 132 -3.23 23.66 7.19
C GLN A 132 -2.55 24.09 8.50
N ARG A 133 -1.40 23.47 8.85
CA ARG A 133 -0.72 23.63 10.16
C ARG A 133 -0.41 25.06 10.58
N SER A 134 -0.27 25.97 9.62
CA SER A 134 0.00 27.39 9.89
C SER A 134 -1.18 28.31 9.61
N SER A 135 -2.38 27.77 9.36
CA SER A 135 -3.57 28.56 9.06
C SER A 135 -4.47 28.69 10.29
N PHE A 136 -4.64 29.90 10.82
CA PHE A 136 -5.57 30.18 11.92
C PHE A 136 -7.03 29.87 11.59
N THR A 137 -7.37 29.83 10.30
CA THR A 137 -8.77 29.65 9.86
C THR A 137 -9.02 28.29 9.25
N ASN A 138 -8.01 27.43 9.12
CA ASN A 138 -8.06 26.15 8.41
C ASN A 138 -8.63 26.24 6.97
N ARG A 139 -8.57 27.45 6.38
CA ARG A 139 -9.13 27.71 5.03
C ARG A 139 -8.13 27.45 3.90
N TYR A 140 -6.83 27.54 4.20
CA TYR A 140 -5.80 27.51 3.16
C TYR A 140 -4.78 26.43 3.46
N LEU A 141 -4.49 25.64 2.43
CA LEU A 141 -3.34 24.75 2.42
C LEU A 141 -2.09 25.55 2.07
N GLN A 142 -1.03 25.35 2.83
CA GLN A 142 0.30 25.88 2.54
C GLN A 142 1.24 24.73 2.23
N LEU A 143 2.29 25.00 1.47
CA LEU A 143 3.29 24.01 1.10
C LEU A 143 4.42 23.99 2.11
N PHE A 144 4.81 22.79 2.48
CA PHE A 144 5.90 22.48 3.41
C PHE A 144 6.78 21.40 2.83
N THR A 145 7.97 21.25 3.37
CA THR A 145 8.88 20.15 3.05
C THR A 145 9.31 19.43 4.32
N VAL A 146 9.51 18.12 4.22
CA VAL A 146 10.12 17.28 5.27
C VAL A 146 11.20 16.41 4.66
N GLY A 147 12.35 16.29 5.33
CA GLY A 147 13.45 15.45 4.87
C GLY A 147 13.07 13.96 4.81
N ILE A 148 13.57 13.24 3.81
CA ILE A 148 13.30 11.78 3.68
C ILE A 148 13.89 10.95 4.83
N GLY A 149 14.86 11.52 5.58
CA GLY A 149 15.39 10.90 6.80
C GLY A 149 14.54 11.13 8.05
N GLY A 150 13.43 11.83 7.91
CA GLY A 150 12.63 12.30 9.05
C GLY A 150 13.30 13.47 9.79
N GLY A 151 12.58 14.02 10.77
CA GLY A 151 13.06 15.12 11.61
C GLY A 151 12.71 16.50 11.04
N PHE A 152 12.30 17.37 11.95
CA PHE A 152 12.15 18.82 11.75
C PHE A 152 13.42 19.50 12.17
#